data_b5eb30bff2e9b9dacfc74ea7cc6d17b4
#
_entry.id   b5eb30bff2e9b9dacfc74ea7cc6d17b4
#
_cell.length_a   1.000
_cell.length_b   1.000
_cell.length_c   1.000
_cell.angle_alpha   90.00
_cell.angle_beta   90.00
_cell.angle_gamma   90.00
#
_symmetry.space_group_name_H-M   'P 1'
#
loop_
_entity.id
_entity.type
_entity.pdbx_description
1 polymer ?
#
loop_
_entity_poly.entity_id
_entity_poly.type
_entity_poly.pdbx_seq_one_letter_code
_entity_poly.pdbx_strand_id
1 'polypeptide(L)'
;MRHLTHLKYIDVVAREGSIRKAAEKLNITSPALNRRILSLEEEVGTSLFERLPSGVRLNTAGELFIQHIRYQMTDLSRVLSQIADLS
;
A
#
# COMPACT_ATOMS: atom_id res chain seq x y z
N MET A 1 10.84 -8.70 6.60
CA MET A 1 10.11 -7.43 6.41
C MET A 1 9.21 -7.43 5.18
N ARG A 2 8.69 -8.59 4.84
CA ARG A 2 7.79 -8.77 3.69
C ARG A 2 6.54 -7.90 3.78
N HIS A 3 5.97 -7.78 4.98
CA HIS A 3 4.74 -7.02 5.19
C HIS A 3 4.88 -5.55 4.83
N LEU A 4 6.01 -4.94 5.16
CA LEU A 4 6.25 -3.53 4.86
C LEU A 4 6.26 -3.24 3.36
N THR A 5 6.82 -4.15 2.56
CA THR A 5 6.84 -4.00 1.10
C THR A 5 5.41 -4.04 0.53
N HIS A 6 4.59 -4.98 0.99
CA HIS A 6 3.20 -5.10 0.55
C HIS A 6 2.38 -3.88 0.95
N LEU A 7 2.59 -3.36 2.17
CA LEU A 7 1.91 -2.17 2.66
C LEU A 7 2.28 -0.93 1.84
N LYS A 8 3.55 -0.82 1.45
CA LYS A 8 4.02 0.28 0.60
C LYS A 8 3.31 0.27 -0.76
N TYR A 9 3.06 -0.92 -1.31
CA TYR A 9 2.37 -1.04 -2.60
C TYR A 9 0.96 -0.47 -2.53
N ILE A 10 0.23 -0.75 -1.45
CA ILE A 10 -1.11 -0.21 -1.23
C ILE A 10 -1.09 1.31 -1.18
N ASP A 11 -0.11 1.88 -0.46
CA ASP A 11 0.01 3.33 -0.36
C ASP A 11 0.26 3.97 -1.73
N VAL A 12 1.13 3.39 -2.54
CA VAL A 12 1.41 3.91 -3.88
C VAL A 12 0.17 3.83 -4.77
N VAL A 13 -0.57 2.71 -4.72
CA VAL A 13 -1.81 2.56 -5.50
C VAL A 13 -2.84 3.61 -5.09
N ALA A 14 -3.00 3.84 -3.78
CA ALA A 14 -3.94 4.82 -3.26
C ALA A 14 -3.59 6.24 -3.73
N ARG A 15 -2.31 6.59 -3.72
CA ARG A 15 -1.84 7.91 -4.14
C ARG A 15 -1.96 8.12 -5.64
N GLU A 16 -1.65 7.09 -6.43
CA GLU A 16 -1.69 7.20 -7.90
C GLU A 16 -3.11 7.13 -8.46
N GLY A 17 -4.02 6.46 -7.78
CA GLY A 17 -5.39 6.28 -8.27
C GLY A 17 -5.48 5.42 -9.52
N SER A 18 -4.43 4.67 -9.83
CA SER A 18 -4.33 3.85 -11.04
C SER A 18 -3.35 2.70 -10.79
N ILE A 19 -3.79 1.48 -11.09
CA ILE A 19 -2.92 0.30 -11.00
C ILE A 19 -1.74 0.44 -11.97
N ARG A 20 -2.00 0.89 -13.20
CA ARG A 20 -0.96 1.04 -14.21
C ARG A 20 0.12 2.03 -13.78
N LYS A 21 -0.29 3.21 -13.32
CA LYS A 21 0.65 4.25 -12.88
C LYS A 21 1.43 3.81 -11.65
N ALA A 22 0.76 3.15 -10.71
CA ALA A 22 1.42 2.63 -9.52
C ALA A 22 2.45 1.56 -9.89
N ALA A 23 2.10 0.65 -10.80
CA ALA A 23 3.01 -0.40 -11.26
C ALA A 23 4.26 0.20 -11.91
N GLU A 24 4.10 1.24 -12.71
CA GLU A 24 5.24 1.96 -13.30
C GLU A 24 6.16 2.50 -12.21
N LYS A 25 5.62 3.16 -11.21
CA LYS A 25 6.40 3.71 -10.09
C LYS A 25 7.09 2.64 -9.27
N LEU A 26 6.44 1.50 -9.10
CA LEU A 26 6.98 0.39 -8.33
C LEU A 26 7.90 -0.53 -9.14
N ASN A 27 8.02 -0.26 -10.43
CA ASN A 27 8.88 -1.03 -11.34
C ASN A 27 8.47 -2.50 -11.43
N ILE A 28 7.17 -2.74 -11.44
CA ILE A 28 6.58 -4.08 -11.61
C ILE A 28 5.49 -4.02 -12.68
N THR A 29 5.02 -5.17 -13.12
CA THR A 29 3.93 -5.23 -14.10
C THR A 29 2.58 -4.99 -13.43
N SER A 30 1.62 -4.45 -14.18
CA SER A 30 0.26 -4.25 -13.68
C SER A 30 -0.39 -5.55 -13.19
N PRO A 31 -0.30 -6.68 -13.92
CA PRO A 31 -0.83 -7.94 -13.39
C PRO A 31 -0.18 -8.38 -12.08
N ALA A 32 1.13 -8.20 -11.93
CA ALA A 32 1.82 -8.55 -10.69
C ALA A 32 1.31 -7.71 -9.52
N LEU A 33 1.18 -6.39 -9.73
CA LEU A 33 0.66 -5.50 -8.70
C LEU A 33 -0.77 -5.86 -8.35
N ASN A 34 -1.61 -6.13 -9.35
CA ASN A 34 -3.00 -6.49 -9.11
C ASN A 34 -3.13 -7.75 -8.27
N ARG A 35 -2.29 -8.77 -8.53
CA ARG A 35 -2.28 -9.99 -7.72
C ARG A 35 -1.91 -9.71 -6.28
N ARG A 36 -0.95 -8.82 -6.04
CA ARG A 36 -0.54 -8.46 -4.67
C ARG A 36 -1.67 -7.76 -3.91
N ILE A 37 -2.39 -6.87 -4.60
CA ILE A 37 -3.53 -6.19 -3.99
C ILE A 37 -4.63 -7.18 -3.63
N LEU A 38 -4.99 -8.07 -4.55
CA LEU A 38 -6.02 -9.08 -4.31
C LEU A 38 -5.63 -10.02 -3.17
N SER A 39 -4.36 -10.40 -3.11
CA SER A 39 -3.85 -11.25 -2.03
C SER A 39 -3.97 -10.56 -0.68
N LEU A 40 -3.66 -9.27 -0.61
CA LEU A 40 -3.79 -8.51 0.63
C LEU A 40 -5.26 -8.35 1.03
N GLU A 41 -6.13 -8.07 0.07
CA GLU A 41 -7.56 -7.96 0.35
C GLU A 41 -8.12 -9.28 0.90
N GLU A 42 -7.64 -10.40 0.37
CA GLU A 42 -8.00 -11.72 0.88
C GLU A 42 -7.53 -11.92 2.33
N GLU A 43 -6.31 -11.53 2.65
CA GLU A 43 -5.80 -11.63 4.01
C GLU A 43 -6.59 -10.75 4.98
N VAL A 44 -6.95 -9.55 4.56
CA VAL A 44 -7.74 -8.61 5.36
C VAL A 44 -9.18 -9.10 5.52
N GLY A 45 -9.68 -9.81 4.52
CA GLY A 45 -11.03 -10.38 4.54
C GLY A 45 -12.07 -9.52 3.85
N THR A 46 -11.66 -8.45 3.19
CA THR A 46 -12.56 -7.58 2.44
C THR A 46 -11.81 -6.78 1.39
N SER A 47 -12.56 -6.24 0.42
CA SER A 47 -12.00 -5.33 -0.56
C SER A 47 -11.57 -4.02 0.11
N LEU A 48 -10.49 -3.43 -0.36
CA LEU A 48 -9.95 -2.15 0.11
C LEU A 48 -10.10 -1.06 -0.93
N PHE A 49 -10.33 -1.44 -2.19
CA PHE A 49 -10.44 -0.50 -3.31
C PHE A 49 -11.75 -0.67 -4.05
N GLU A 50 -12.27 0.45 -4.57
CA GLU A 50 -13.31 0.45 -5.58
C GLU A 50 -12.66 0.56 -6.95
N ARG A 51 -13.11 -0.27 -7.90
CA ARG A 51 -12.66 -0.24 -9.29
C ARG A 51 -13.61 0.63 -10.09
N LEU A 52 -13.10 1.70 -10.69
CA LEU A 52 -13.86 2.67 -11.47
C LEU A 52 -13.36 2.67 -12.91
N PRO A 53 -14.16 3.12 -13.88
CA PRO A 53 -13.67 3.26 -15.26
C PRO A 53 -12.44 4.16 -15.36
N SER A 54 -12.32 5.15 -14.46
CA SER A 54 -11.22 6.11 -14.45
C SER A 54 -10.02 5.66 -13.60
N GLY A 55 -10.10 4.51 -12.92
CA GLY A 55 -9.02 4.04 -12.07
C GLY A 55 -9.51 3.33 -10.83
N VAL A 56 -8.81 3.52 -9.71
CA VAL A 56 -9.13 2.89 -8.43
C VAL A 56 -9.10 3.94 -7.32
N ARG A 57 -9.92 3.73 -6.30
CA ARG A 57 -9.87 4.56 -5.10
C ARG A 57 -10.15 3.69 -3.87
N LEU A 58 -9.69 4.14 -2.71
CA LEU A 58 -9.96 3.43 -1.46
C LEU A 58 -11.45 3.48 -1.13
N ASN A 59 -11.98 2.34 -0.67
CA ASN A 59 -13.30 2.32 -0.04
C ASN A 59 -13.14 2.64 1.46
N THR A 60 -14.21 2.57 2.25
CA THR A 60 -14.15 2.90 3.68
C THR A 60 -13.15 2.00 4.42
N ALA A 61 -13.17 0.70 4.14
CA ALA A 61 -12.21 -0.23 4.74
C ALA A 61 -10.79 0.11 4.35
N GLY A 62 -10.58 0.49 3.08
CA GLY A 62 -9.27 0.92 2.59
C GLY A 62 -8.77 2.17 3.27
N GLU A 63 -9.65 3.14 3.50
CA GLU A 63 -9.29 4.37 4.22
C GLU A 63 -8.82 4.08 5.64
N LEU A 64 -9.52 3.22 6.36
CA LEU A 64 -9.13 2.82 7.71
C LEU A 64 -7.78 2.09 7.69
N PHE A 65 -7.60 1.20 6.75
CA PHE A 65 -6.39 0.40 6.62
C PHE A 65 -5.17 1.26 6.30
N ILE A 66 -5.30 2.20 5.33
CA ILE A 66 -4.19 3.03 4.90
C ILE A 66 -3.74 4.01 5.98
N GLN A 67 -4.67 4.54 6.78
CA GLN A 67 -4.32 5.41 7.90
C GLN A 67 -3.39 4.71 8.88
N HIS A 68 -3.71 3.46 9.21
CA HIS A 68 -2.90 2.67 10.13
C HIS A 68 -1.53 2.36 9.53
N ILE A 69 -1.49 2.01 8.25
CA ILE A 69 -0.23 1.73 7.53
C ILE A 69 0.69 2.94 7.54
N ARG A 70 0.16 4.11 7.21
CA ARG A 70 0.94 5.34 7.18
C ARG A 70 1.50 5.69 8.55
N TYR A 71 0.70 5.47 9.59
CA TYR A 71 1.15 5.66 10.96
C TYR A 71 2.29 4.71 11.30
N GLN A 72 2.15 3.43 10.98
CA GLN A 72 3.18 2.42 11.26
C GLN A 72 4.48 2.73 10.53
N MET A 73 4.40 3.13 9.26
CA MET A 73 5.57 3.45 8.45
C MET A 73 6.32 4.66 9.02
N THR A 74 5.59 5.69 9.42
CA THR A 74 6.18 6.88 10.04
C THR A 74 6.82 6.53 11.37
N ASP A 75 6.15 5.74 12.20
CA ASP A 75 6.67 5.31 13.50
C ASP A 75 7.93 4.46 13.33
N LEU A 76 7.95 3.56 12.38
CA LEU A 76 9.13 2.75 12.10
C LEU A 76 10.31 3.63 11.67
N SER A 77 10.08 4.59 10.78
CA SER A 77 11.12 5.53 10.36
C SER A 77 11.71 6.29 11.55
N ARG A 78 10.83 6.71 12.47
CA ARG A 78 11.26 7.39 13.71
C ARG A 78 12.16 6.49 14.55
N VAL A 79 11.77 5.23 14.73
CA VAL A 79 12.55 4.26 15.51
C VAL A 79 13.90 4.00 14.85
N LEU A 80 13.91 3.82 13.53
CA LEU A 80 15.16 3.58 12.80
C LEU A 80 16.11 4.77 12.90
N SER A 81 15.58 6.01 12.88
CA SER A 81 16.39 7.21 13.08
C SER A 81 16.98 7.24 14.49
N GLN A 82 16.20 6.88 15.52
CA GLN A 82 16.68 6.80 16.89
C GLN A 82 17.81 5.78 17.01
N ILE A 83 17.68 4.62 16.37
CA ILE A 83 18.71 3.59 16.38
C ILE A 83 19.98 4.11 15.70
N ALA A 84 19.85 4.78 14.56
CA ALA A 84 20.98 5.34 13.85
C ALA A 84 21.74 6.35 14.70
N ASP A 85 21.03 7.14 15.53
CA ASP A 85 21.64 8.14 16.39
C ASP A 85 22.46 7.52 17.53
N LEU A 86 22.32 6.24 17.80
CA LEU A 86 23.11 5.53 18.80
C LEU A 86 24.53 5.20 18.33
N SER A 87 24.80 5.33 17.04
CA SER A 87 26.09 4.96 16.46
C SER A 87 27.13 6.09 16.60
#